data_7d13b338db8a74366c8d32c213d62b60
#
_entry.id   7d13b338db8a74366c8d32c213d62b60
#
_cell.length_a   1.000
_cell.length_b   1.000
_cell.length_c   1.000
_cell.angle_alpha   90.00
_cell.angle_beta   90.00
_cell.angle_gamma   90.00
#
_symmetry.space_group_name_H-M   'P 1'
#
loop_
_entity.id
_entity.type
_entity.pdbx_description
1 polymer ?
#
loop_
_entity_poly.entity_id
_entity_poly.type
_entity_poly.pdbx_seq_one_letter_code
_entity_poly.pdbx_strand_id
1 'polypeptide(L)'
;MKKQILFAACTLFAASALVMTSCQQTEEPIANDPTDQAGPMTRAATLGNFYRVVYVEVNDVNPLNAGEYLLSDGTPFFTHVILFASNIRGDASGNVHNYNNPNNAAILANPAKYIAPLQAKGIKVIMGNLGDHTGAGFANLTAAQIGTYTDDLVAYDNIVDGYDFDDEWAEYGTRGYPYANSTSYSNMIIALAGKTNKSISVFDWGNTGTLSSTAISHLDWGCQGSLNGYGFNSSFAKGQYLPLFVNLTGPMSDNQIKTYTTAAKNANARGVAFFNLPMSSYRLSSFNAAAQAFGETVSHTGKTYSKDYGN
;
A
#
# COMPACT_ATOMS: atom_id res chain seq x y z
N MET A 1 -31.68 -35.45 30.75
CA MET A 1 -30.94 -36.21 31.83
C MET A 1 -29.52 -35.67 31.82
N LYS A 2 -29.27 -34.87 32.74
CA LYS A 2 -28.25 -34.59 33.77
C LYS A 2 -26.99 -35.51 33.66
N LYS A 3 -25.80 -34.89 33.52
CA LYS A 3 -24.74 -35.00 34.54
C LYS A 3 -23.66 -33.94 34.29
N GLN A 4 -23.60 -32.97 35.20
CA GLN A 4 -22.44 -32.14 35.54
C GLN A 4 -21.43 -33.05 36.29
N ILE A 5 -20.14 -32.85 36.07
CA ILE A 5 -19.11 -33.19 37.04
C ILE A 5 -18.20 -32.00 37.20
N LEU A 6 -18.24 -31.44 38.39
CA LEU A 6 -17.39 -30.43 39.00
C LEU A 6 -16.19 -31.14 39.63
N PHE A 7 -14.97 -30.65 39.43
CA PHE A 7 -13.85 -30.93 40.37
C PHE A 7 -13.10 -29.61 40.66
N ALA A 8 -13.04 -29.36 41.94
CA ALA A 8 -12.35 -28.24 42.56
C ALA A 8 -11.10 -28.70 43.30
N ALA A 9 -10.23 -27.73 43.51
CA ALA A 9 -9.20 -27.62 44.57
C ALA A 9 -7.91 -28.44 44.38
N CYS A 10 -6.73 -27.91 44.65
CA CYS A 10 -6.24 -27.27 45.85
C CYS A 10 -4.93 -26.51 45.60
N THR A 11 -4.83 -25.40 46.26
CA THR A 11 -3.65 -24.55 46.50
C THR A 11 -2.55 -25.26 47.32
N LEU A 12 -1.28 -24.94 47.00
CA LEU A 12 -0.19 -24.97 48.00
C LEU A 12 0.80 -23.84 47.74
N PHE A 13 0.88 -22.94 48.71
CA PHE A 13 1.92 -21.95 48.88
C PHE A 13 3.22 -22.59 49.36
N ALA A 14 4.35 -22.22 48.77
CA ALA A 14 5.67 -22.36 49.41
C ALA A 14 6.41 -21.05 49.26
N ALA A 15 6.56 -20.36 50.37
CA ALA A 15 7.41 -19.17 50.52
C ALA A 15 8.85 -19.65 50.75
N SER A 16 9.78 -19.12 49.95
CA SER A 16 11.20 -19.22 50.21
C SER A 16 11.79 -17.81 50.30
N ALA A 17 12.16 -17.45 51.51
CA ALA A 17 12.92 -16.24 51.79
C ALA A 17 14.37 -16.43 51.34
N LEU A 18 14.88 -15.53 50.51
CA LEU A 18 16.32 -15.41 50.22
C LEU A 18 16.87 -14.11 50.79
N VAL A 19 17.90 -14.28 51.59
CA VAL A 19 18.65 -13.28 52.35
C VAL A 19 19.40 -12.33 51.39
N MET A 20 19.23 -11.02 51.62
CA MET A 20 20.02 -9.97 50.98
C MET A 20 21.38 -9.86 51.64
N THR A 21 22.45 -10.20 50.95
CA THR A 21 23.80 -9.75 51.32
C THR A 21 24.17 -8.53 50.52
N SER A 22 24.28 -7.42 51.22
CA SER A 22 24.81 -6.12 50.74
C SER A 22 26.32 -6.23 50.51
N CYS A 23 26.76 -6.05 49.24
CA CYS A 23 28.14 -5.66 48.97
C CYS A 23 28.14 -4.20 48.54
N GLN A 24 28.66 -3.33 49.39
CA GLN A 24 29.05 -1.96 49.01
C GLN A 24 30.26 -2.07 48.08
N GLN A 25 30.11 -1.61 46.85
CA GLN A 25 31.22 -1.24 45.97
C GLN A 25 31.32 0.29 45.93
N THR A 26 32.51 0.77 46.27
CA THR A 26 32.94 2.15 46.19
C THR A 26 32.88 2.64 44.74
N GLU A 27 32.19 3.74 44.53
CA GLU A 27 32.17 4.46 43.24
C GLU A 27 33.51 5.15 42.99
N GLU A 28 34.22 4.73 41.95
CA GLU A 28 35.24 5.58 41.31
C GLU A 28 34.58 6.49 40.28
N PRO A 29 35.00 7.74 40.11
CA PRO A 29 34.40 8.66 39.16
C PRO A 29 34.76 8.25 37.74
N ILE A 30 33.73 7.85 36.95
CA ILE A 30 33.85 7.59 35.53
C ILE A 30 34.12 8.93 34.83
N ALA A 31 35.28 9.03 34.19
CA ALA A 31 35.63 10.13 33.31
C ALA A 31 34.61 10.20 32.14
N ASN A 32 34.03 11.37 31.92
CA ASN A 32 33.20 11.66 30.76
C ASN A 32 33.98 11.45 29.47
N ASP A 33 33.69 10.38 28.75
CA ASP A 33 34.11 10.17 27.37
C ASP A 33 33.17 10.98 26.45
N PRO A 34 33.65 11.94 25.66
CA PRO A 34 32.81 12.79 24.81
C PRO A 34 32.48 12.15 23.44
N THR A 35 32.43 10.82 23.35
CA THR A 35 32.07 10.11 22.13
C THR A 35 30.80 9.29 22.28
N ASP A 36 29.77 9.88 22.90
CA ASP A 36 28.41 9.37 22.69
C ASP A 36 27.94 9.80 21.27
N GLN A 37 28.37 9.02 20.29
CA GLN A 37 27.89 9.13 18.93
C GLN A 37 26.37 8.85 18.97
N ALA A 38 25.59 9.92 18.95
CA ALA A 38 24.17 9.83 18.69
C ALA A 38 24.00 8.95 17.44
N GLY A 39 23.40 7.78 17.61
CA GLY A 39 23.00 6.92 16.49
C GLY A 39 22.23 7.74 15.44
N PRO A 40 22.17 7.34 14.17
CA PRO A 40 21.59 8.14 13.13
C PRO A 40 20.19 8.58 13.58
N MET A 41 20.02 9.89 13.81
CA MET A 41 18.72 10.47 14.08
C MET A 41 17.85 10.11 12.88
N THR A 42 16.91 9.19 13.09
CA THR A 42 15.88 8.89 12.09
C THR A 42 15.20 10.21 11.77
N ARG A 43 15.43 10.71 10.56
CA ARG A 43 14.88 11.98 10.10
C ARG A 43 13.37 11.93 10.32
N ALA A 44 12.83 12.80 11.15
CA ALA A 44 11.40 12.86 11.43
C ALA A 44 10.65 12.91 10.10
N ALA A 45 9.58 12.12 9.98
CA ALA A 45 8.76 12.09 8.77
C ALA A 45 8.24 13.51 8.48
N THR A 46 8.68 14.09 7.37
CA THR A 46 8.14 15.35 6.84
C THR A 46 7.06 15.02 5.82
N LEU A 47 6.13 15.93 5.59
CA LEU A 47 5.08 15.71 4.60
C LEU A 47 5.68 15.42 3.20
N GLY A 48 6.82 16.01 2.85
CA GLY A 48 7.52 15.78 1.58
C GLY A 48 7.97 14.33 1.36
N ASN A 49 8.30 13.61 2.43
CA ASN A 49 8.75 12.20 2.38
C ASN A 49 7.62 11.21 2.71
N PHE A 50 6.45 11.69 3.08
CA PHE A 50 5.30 10.89 3.48
C PHE A 50 4.39 10.68 2.28
N TYR A 51 4.20 9.43 1.85
CA TYR A 51 3.39 9.12 0.69
C TYR A 51 1.90 9.38 0.96
N ARG A 52 1.24 9.96 0.00
CA ARG A 52 -0.20 10.20 -0.03
C ARG A 52 -0.68 9.61 -1.34
N VAL A 53 -1.01 8.32 -1.28
CA VAL A 53 -1.37 7.50 -2.44
C VAL A 53 -2.87 7.59 -2.64
N VAL A 54 -3.34 7.69 -3.88
CA VAL A 54 -4.77 7.61 -4.19
C VAL A 54 -5.03 6.63 -5.33
N TYR A 55 -5.95 5.70 -5.08
CA TYR A 55 -6.52 4.82 -6.08
C TYR A 55 -7.67 5.52 -6.77
N VAL A 56 -7.60 5.62 -8.09
CA VAL A 56 -8.61 6.26 -8.92
C VAL A 56 -9.32 5.18 -9.74
N GLU A 57 -10.60 5.00 -9.48
CA GLU A 57 -11.49 4.18 -10.30
C GLU A 57 -11.63 4.81 -11.70
N VAL A 58 -10.75 4.43 -12.62
CA VAL A 58 -10.70 5.04 -13.96
C VAL A 58 -11.93 4.73 -14.81
N ASN A 59 -12.77 3.79 -14.37
CA ASN A 59 -14.07 3.56 -15.00
C ASN A 59 -15.04 4.72 -14.78
N ASP A 60 -14.85 5.49 -13.71
CA ASP A 60 -15.78 6.54 -13.27
C ASP A 60 -15.14 7.93 -13.22
N VAL A 61 -13.84 8.02 -12.89
CA VAL A 61 -13.18 9.29 -12.59
C VAL A 61 -11.91 9.48 -13.42
N ASN A 62 -11.78 10.68 -14.00
CA ASN A 62 -10.56 11.06 -14.71
C ASN A 62 -9.39 11.25 -13.71
N PRO A 63 -8.25 10.56 -13.88
CA PRO A 63 -7.14 10.60 -12.94
C PRO A 63 -6.54 12.00 -12.78
N LEU A 64 -6.70 12.90 -13.74
CA LEU A 64 -6.22 14.28 -13.65
C LEU A 64 -6.82 15.05 -12.47
N ASN A 65 -7.99 14.65 -11.95
CA ASN A 65 -8.58 15.25 -10.77
C ASN A 65 -7.70 15.14 -9.53
N ALA A 66 -6.84 14.13 -9.42
CA ALA A 66 -5.90 14.00 -8.32
C ALA A 66 -4.88 15.17 -8.27
N GLY A 67 -4.54 15.74 -9.41
CA GLY A 67 -3.62 16.88 -9.51
C GLY A 67 -4.23 18.23 -9.12
N GLU A 68 -5.49 18.27 -8.73
CA GLU A 68 -6.21 19.50 -8.41
C GLU A 68 -6.34 19.78 -6.89
N TYR A 69 -5.78 18.87 -6.06
CA TYR A 69 -5.65 19.08 -4.62
C TYR A 69 -4.23 19.55 -4.30
N LEU A 70 -4.11 20.73 -3.71
CA LEU A 70 -2.83 21.42 -3.48
C LEU A 70 -2.61 21.68 -1.99
N LEU A 71 -1.38 21.53 -1.54
CA LEU A 71 -0.91 21.99 -0.24
C LEU A 71 -0.80 23.52 -0.20
N SER A 72 -0.55 24.08 0.98
CA SER A 72 -0.44 25.52 1.19
C SER A 72 0.67 26.20 0.37
N ASP A 73 1.73 25.46 0.01
CA ASP A 73 2.83 25.92 -0.84
C ASP A 73 2.56 25.77 -2.35
N GLY A 74 1.38 25.30 -2.73
CA GLY A 74 0.98 25.06 -4.11
C GLY A 74 1.46 23.74 -4.71
N THR A 75 2.17 22.90 -3.96
CA THR A 75 2.55 21.55 -4.41
C THR A 75 1.36 20.59 -4.31
N PRO A 76 1.31 19.51 -5.11
CA PRO A 76 0.24 18.53 -5.03
C PRO A 76 0.13 17.86 -3.66
N PHE A 77 -1.11 17.66 -3.19
CA PHE A 77 -1.35 16.87 -1.99
C PHE A 77 -0.98 15.41 -2.25
N PHE A 78 -1.45 14.82 -3.36
CA PHE A 78 -1.12 13.43 -3.68
C PHE A 78 0.29 13.30 -4.24
N THR A 79 1.02 12.28 -3.79
CA THR A 79 2.35 11.92 -4.30
C THR A 79 2.29 10.82 -5.35
N HIS A 80 1.27 9.96 -5.27
CA HIS A 80 1.06 8.83 -6.17
C HIS A 80 -0.41 8.70 -6.54
N VAL A 81 -0.65 8.40 -7.81
CA VAL A 81 -1.96 8.03 -8.35
C VAL A 81 -1.87 6.61 -8.87
N ILE A 82 -2.74 5.73 -8.40
CA ILE A 82 -2.88 4.38 -8.92
C ILE A 82 -4.06 4.39 -9.89
N LEU A 83 -3.80 4.06 -11.17
CA LEU A 83 -4.83 3.84 -12.18
C LEU A 83 -5.49 2.48 -11.91
N PHE A 84 -6.69 2.48 -11.35
CA PHE A 84 -7.36 1.28 -10.89
C PHE A 84 -8.50 0.91 -11.84
N ALA A 85 -8.42 -0.22 -12.61
CA ALA A 85 -7.27 -1.09 -12.66
C ALA A 85 -7.10 -1.73 -14.05
N SER A 86 -5.88 -2.16 -14.33
CA SER A 86 -5.59 -3.22 -15.29
C SER A 86 -5.87 -4.57 -14.64
N ASN A 87 -5.93 -5.64 -15.42
CA ASN A 87 -6.26 -6.95 -14.90
C ASN A 87 -5.22 -8.01 -15.33
N ILE A 88 -4.97 -8.98 -14.45
CA ILE A 88 -4.38 -10.24 -14.86
C ILE A 88 -5.51 -11.14 -15.39
N ARG A 89 -5.37 -11.59 -16.63
CA ARG A 89 -6.40 -12.39 -17.31
C ARG A 89 -5.84 -13.69 -17.85
N GLY A 90 -6.55 -14.78 -17.56
CA GLY A 90 -6.30 -16.08 -18.15
C GLY A 90 -7.27 -16.40 -19.28
N ASP A 91 -6.84 -17.20 -20.26
CA ASP A 91 -7.68 -17.72 -21.34
C ASP A 91 -7.92 -19.25 -21.23
N ALA A 92 -8.80 -19.79 -22.06
CA ALA A 92 -9.13 -21.22 -22.08
C ALA A 92 -7.96 -22.13 -22.52
N SER A 93 -6.92 -21.57 -23.12
CA SER A 93 -5.70 -22.28 -23.52
C SER A 93 -4.61 -22.28 -22.44
N GLY A 94 -4.88 -21.63 -21.30
CA GLY A 94 -3.94 -21.51 -20.19
C GLY A 94 -2.92 -20.39 -20.35
N ASN A 95 -3.08 -19.48 -21.33
CA ASN A 95 -2.25 -18.30 -21.42
C ASN A 95 -2.69 -17.26 -20.41
N VAL A 96 -1.75 -16.44 -19.94
CA VAL A 96 -1.99 -15.35 -18.99
C VAL A 96 -1.38 -14.08 -19.54
N HIS A 97 -2.15 -13.00 -19.53
CA HIS A 97 -1.76 -11.70 -20.06
C HIS A 97 -2.22 -10.56 -19.16
N ASN A 98 -1.57 -9.41 -19.30
CA ASN A 98 -2.12 -8.16 -18.81
C ASN A 98 -3.27 -7.72 -19.73
N TYR A 99 -4.39 -7.37 -19.13
CA TYR A 99 -5.58 -6.88 -19.83
C TYR A 99 -5.95 -5.49 -19.33
N ASN A 100 -6.17 -4.59 -20.25
CA ASN A 100 -6.70 -3.27 -19.97
C ASN A 100 -8.12 -3.16 -20.51
N ASN A 101 -9.08 -2.88 -19.63
CA ASN A 101 -10.43 -2.56 -20.09
C ASN A 101 -10.42 -1.27 -20.97
N PRO A 102 -11.49 -0.96 -21.72
CA PRO A 102 -11.50 0.19 -22.63
C PRO A 102 -11.11 1.52 -22.00
N ASN A 103 -11.45 1.75 -20.72
CA ASN A 103 -11.12 2.98 -20.01
C ASN A 103 -9.61 3.08 -19.74
N ASN A 104 -9.04 2.03 -19.14
CA ASN A 104 -7.61 2.01 -18.83
C ASN A 104 -6.76 1.97 -20.11
N ALA A 105 -7.18 1.20 -21.11
CA ALA A 105 -6.52 1.17 -22.41
C ALA A 105 -6.47 2.56 -23.08
N ALA A 106 -7.55 3.33 -23.00
CA ALA A 106 -7.61 4.68 -23.56
C ALA A 106 -6.67 5.66 -22.84
N ILE A 107 -6.53 5.54 -21.52
CA ILE A 107 -5.59 6.33 -20.71
C ILE A 107 -4.14 5.99 -21.11
N LEU A 108 -3.79 4.71 -21.12
CA LEU A 108 -2.45 4.22 -21.43
C LEU A 108 -2.05 4.48 -22.90
N ALA A 109 -3.01 4.50 -23.82
CA ALA A 109 -2.77 4.86 -25.22
C ALA A 109 -2.58 6.39 -25.45
N ASN A 110 -2.98 7.22 -24.48
CA ASN A 110 -2.88 8.67 -24.56
C ASN A 110 -2.13 9.27 -23.35
N PRO A 111 -0.90 8.83 -23.06
CA PRO A 111 -0.18 9.23 -21.85
C PRO A 111 0.10 10.73 -21.80
N ALA A 112 0.30 11.38 -22.93
CA ALA A 112 0.50 12.84 -23.01
C ALA A 112 -0.72 13.63 -22.48
N LYS A 113 -1.93 13.05 -22.56
CA LYS A 113 -3.16 13.69 -22.10
C LYS A 113 -3.47 13.38 -20.63
N TYR A 114 -3.28 12.14 -20.18
CA TYR A 114 -3.80 11.68 -18.88
C TYR A 114 -2.73 11.38 -17.83
N ILE A 115 -1.50 11.11 -18.24
CA ILE A 115 -0.40 10.68 -17.35
C ILE A 115 0.65 11.79 -17.21
N ALA A 116 1.20 12.27 -18.31
CA ALA A 116 2.26 13.27 -18.30
C ALA A 116 1.90 14.57 -17.53
N PRO A 117 0.64 15.07 -17.54
CA PRO A 117 0.30 16.24 -16.73
C PRO A 117 0.39 16.00 -15.22
N LEU A 118 0.13 14.79 -14.74
CA LEU A 118 0.32 14.40 -13.33
C LEU A 118 1.82 14.31 -13.00
N GLN A 119 2.59 13.64 -13.87
CA GLN A 119 4.04 13.50 -13.72
C GLN A 119 4.75 14.87 -13.75
N ALA A 120 4.30 15.80 -14.58
CA ALA A 120 4.82 17.17 -14.62
C ALA A 120 4.56 17.95 -13.32
N LYS A 121 3.54 17.58 -12.56
CA LYS A 121 3.29 18.09 -11.20
C LYS A 121 4.11 17.38 -10.12
N GLY A 122 4.91 16.38 -10.47
CA GLY A 122 5.69 15.55 -9.53
C GLY A 122 4.90 14.39 -8.92
N ILE A 123 3.69 14.11 -9.42
CA ILE A 123 2.86 12.97 -8.97
C ILE A 123 3.30 11.73 -9.75
N LYS A 124 3.62 10.65 -9.05
CA LYS A 124 3.91 9.35 -9.67
C LYS A 124 2.63 8.67 -10.10
N VAL A 125 2.61 8.14 -11.33
CA VAL A 125 1.46 7.42 -11.87
C VAL A 125 1.78 5.93 -11.92
N ILE A 126 1.02 5.15 -11.18
CA ILE A 126 1.22 3.71 -10.96
C ILE A 126 0.10 2.95 -11.67
N MET A 127 0.45 1.87 -12.35
CA MET A 127 -0.52 0.97 -12.97
C MET A 127 -1.00 -0.04 -11.91
N GLY A 128 -2.26 0.07 -11.49
CA GLY A 128 -2.90 -0.88 -10.59
C GLY A 128 -3.30 -2.16 -11.34
N ASN A 129 -3.09 -3.32 -10.73
CA ASN A 129 -3.39 -4.61 -11.32
C ASN A 129 -4.27 -5.44 -10.38
N LEU A 130 -5.31 -6.06 -10.93
CA LEU A 130 -6.36 -6.79 -10.23
C LEU A 130 -6.67 -8.10 -10.94
N GLY A 131 -7.22 -9.10 -10.25
CA GLY A 131 -7.78 -10.30 -10.90
C GLY A 131 -8.99 -9.98 -11.80
N ASP A 132 -9.41 -10.93 -12.64
CA ASP A 132 -10.46 -10.71 -13.66
C ASP A 132 -11.44 -11.88 -13.78
N HIS A 133 -11.73 -12.59 -12.69
CA HIS A 133 -12.66 -13.71 -12.64
C HIS A 133 -12.34 -14.84 -13.65
N THR A 134 -11.10 -14.96 -14.08
CA THR A 134 -10.68 -15.93 -15.12
C THR A 134 -9.98 -17.16 -14.57
N GLY A 135 -9.85 -17.27 -13.25
CA GLY A 135 -9.11 -18.33 -12.57
C GLY A 135 -7.61 -18.08 -12.45
N ALA A 136 -7.04 -17.23 -13.32
CA ALA A 136 -5.65 -16.79 -13.23
C ALA A 136 -5.52 -15.60 -12.27
N GLY A 137 -4.46 -15.59 -11.47
CA GLY A 137 -4.09 -14.50 -10.56
C GLY A 137 -2.64 -14.62 -10.14
N PHE A 138 -2.15 -13.68 -9.36
CA PHE A 138 -0.72 -13.58 -9.02
C PHE A 138 -0.19 -14.81 -8.25
N ALA A 139 -1.07 -15.51 -7.53
CA ALA A 139 -0.69 -16.61 -6.65
C ALA A 139 -0.78 -18.01 -7.30
N ASN A 140 -1.07 -18.15 -8.60
CA ASN A 140 -1.18 -19.48 -9.22
C ASN A 140 -0.49 -19.63 -10.60
N LEU A 141 0.43 -18.72 -10.92
CA LEU A 141 1.13 -18.73 -12.20
C LEU A 141 2.25 -19.77 -12.25
N THR A 142 2.46 -20.38 -13.40
CA THR A 142 3.69 -21.12 -13.76
C THR A 142 4.81 -20.13 -14.07
N ALA A 143 6.06 -20.61 -14.10
CA ALA A 143 7.22 -19.77 -14.47
C ALA A 143 7.09 -19.15 -15.86
N ALA A 144 6.51 -19.88 -16.83
CA ALA A 144 6.28 -19.36 -18.17
C ALA A 144 5.23 -18.24 -18.18
N GLN A 145 4.12 -18.41 -17.45
CA GLN A 145 3.08 -17.40 -17.32
C GLN A 145 3.59 -16.15 -16.59
N ILE A 146 4.42 -16.31 -15.54
CA ILE A 146 5.12 -15.20 -14.88
C ILE A 146 5.97 -14.41 -15.89
N GLY A 147 6.74 -15.16 -16.73
CA GLY A 147 7.54 -14.56 -17.80
C GLY A 147 6.72 -13.67 -18.72
N THR A 148 5.65 -14.23 -19.30
CA THR A 148 4.73 -13.52 -20.20
C THR A 148 4.08 -12.32 -19.53
N TYR A 149 3.48 -12.52 -18.35
CA TYR A 149 2.77 -11.45 -17.65
C TYR A 149 3.68 -10.28 -17.27
N THR A 150 4.89 -10.56 -16.79
CA THR A 150 5.84 -9.50 -16.44
C THR A 150 6.43 -8.81 -17.69
N ASP A 151 6.54 -9.50 -18.84
CA ASP A 151 6.89 -8.87 -20.12
C ASP A 151 5.79 -7.92 -20.61
N ASP A 152 4.52 -8.30 -20.46
CA ASP A 152 3.37 -7.42 -20.76
C ASP A 152 3.40 -6.15 -19.89
N LEU A 153 3.73 -6.27 -18.60
CA LEU A 153 3.80 -5.11 -17.70
C LEU A 153 4.91 -4.15 -18.09
N VAL A 154 6.15 -4.63 -18.28
CA VAL A 154 7.30 -3.75 -18.58
C VAL A 154 7.20 -3.05 -19.93
N ALA A 155 6.30 -3.48 -20.80
CA ALA A 155 5.99 -2.74 -22.03
C ALA A 155 5.45 -1.32 -21.73
N TYR A 156 4.97 -1.05 -20.51
CA TYR A 156 4.49 0.26 -20.06
C TYR A 156 5.55 1.08 -19.29
N ASP A 157 6.78 0.62 -19.14
CA ASP A 157 7.86 1.29 -18.37
C ASP A 157 8.11 2.73 -18.81
N ASN A 158 7.91 3.05 -20.09
CA ASN A 158 8.07 4.41 -20.61
C ASN A 158 6.86 5.33 -20.34
N ILE A 159 5.78 4.78 -19.78
CA ILE A 159 4.50 5.47 -19.59
C ILE A 159 4.23 5.70 -18.11
N VAL A 160 4.38 4.64 -17.28
CA VAL A 160 4.06 4.67 -15.85
C VAL A 160 5.30 4.71 -14.98
N ASP A 161 5.12 5.09 -13.72
CA ASP A 161 6.20 5.16 -12.73
C ASP A 161 6.29 3.89 -11.86
N GLY A 162 5.36 2.94 -12.01
CA GLY A 162 5.36 1.71 -11.23
C GLY A 162 4.12 0.84 -11.45
N TYR A 163 4.09 -0.23 -10.67
CA TYR A 163 3.05 -1.29 -10.70
C TYR A 163 2.58 -1.56 -9.27
N ASP A 164 1.27 -1.63 -9.09
CA ASP A 164 0.62 -1.99 -7.84
C ASP A 164 -0.23 -3.24 -8.03
N PHE A 165 -0.25 -4.14 -7.05
CA PHE A 165 -0.92 -5.43 -7.15
C PHE A 165 -1.93 -5.61 -6.02
N ASP A 166 -3.20 -5.80 -6.41
CA ASP A 166 -4.32 -6.13 -5.56
C ASP A 166 -4.78 -7.56 -5.87
N ASP A 167 -4.53 -8.51 -4.98
CA ASP A 167 -4.83 -9.92 -5.20
C ASP A 167 -6.29 -10.25 -4.84
N GLU A 168 -7.20 -9.60 -5.55
CA GLU A 168 -8.65 -9.85 -5.49
C GLU A 168 -9.18 -10.40 -6.81
N TRP A 169 -10.36 -11.01 -6.79
CA TRP A 169 -11.17 -11.41 -7.95
C TRP A 169 -10.52 -12.42 -8.93
N ALA A 170 -9.43 -13.07 -8.58
CA ALA A 170 -8.79 -14.06 -9.44
C ALA A 170 -9.65 -15.33 -9.64
N GLU A 171 -10.48 -15.71 -8.65
CA GLU A 171 -11.26 -16.95 -8.61
C GLU A 171 -10.38 -18.21 -8.74
N TYR A 172 -9.32 -18.28 -7.94
CA TYR A 172 -8.38 -19.40 -7.93
C TYR A 172 -9.05 -20.78 -7.87
N GLY A 173 -8.52 -21.74 -8.64
CA GLY A 173 -9.07 -23.09 -8.73
C GLY A 173 -10.26 -23.25 -9.67
N THR A 174 -10.54 -22.24 -10.48
CA THR A 174 -11.64 -22.27 -11.48
C THR A 174 -11.11 -22.20 -12.92
N ARG A 175 -11.96 -22.48 -13.88
CA ARG A 175 -11.71 -22.32 -15.33
C ARG A 175 -10.46 -23.04 -15.85
N GLY A 176 -10.05 -24.13 -15.19
CA GLY A 176 -8.84 -24.88 -15.54
C GLY A 176 -7.53 -24.36 -14.94
N TYR A 177 -7.57 -23.27 -14.20
CA TYR A 177 -6.42 -22.74 -13.46
C TYR A 177 -6.32 -23.38 -12.06
N PRO A 178 -5.09 -23.59 -11.52
CA PRO A 178 -4.90 -24.19 -10.21
C PRO A 178 -5.35 -23.26 -9.08
N TYR A 179 -5.48 -23.81 -7.89
CA TYR A 179 -5.57 -23.01 -6.67
C TYR A 179 -4.31 -22.17 -6.43
N ALA A 180 -4.43 -21.14 -5.61
CA ALA A 180 -3.30 -20.35 -5.16
C ALA A 180 -2.25 -21.25 -4.47
N ASN A 181 -0.98 -20.92 -4.68
CA ASN A 181 0.16 -21.59 -4.03
C ASN A 181 1.07 -20.56 -3.34
N SER A 182 1.92 -21.02 -2.45
CA SER A 182 2.73 -20.15 -1.58
C SER A 182 3.96 -19.52 -2.26
N THR A 183 4.22 -19.77 -3.54
CA THR A 183 5.45 -19.31 -4.21
C THR A 183 5.23 -18.42 -5.41
N SER A 184 4.10 -18.57 -6.11
CA SER A 184 3.83 -17.88 -7.37
C SER A 184 3.90 -16.37 -7.23
N TYR A 185 3.21 -15.80 -6.25
CA TYR A 185 3.17 -14.35 -6.07
C TYR A 185 4.57 -13.78 -5.77
N SER A 186 5.33 -14.42 -4.88
CA SER A 186 6.73 -14.06 -4.62
C SER A 186 7.58 -14.12 -5.89
N ASN A 187 7.46 -15.19 -6.67
CA ASN A 187 8.23 -15.37 -7.90
C ASN A 187 7.87 -14.31 -8.95
N MET A 188 6.59 -13.92 -9.04
CA MET A 188 6.16 -12.86 -9.95
C MET A 188 6.76 -11.50 -9.57
N ILE A 189 6.72 -11.11 -8.29
CA ILE A 189 7.34 -9.86 -7.80
C ILE A 189 8.85 -9.85 -8.09
N ILE A 190 9.56 -10.95 -7.78
CA ILE A 190 11.00 -11.06 -8.02
C ILE A 190 11.32 -10.98 -9.52
N ALA A 191 10.53 -11.67 -10.36
CA ALA A 191 10.72 -11.64 -11.81
C ALA A 191 10.49 -10.24 -12.39
N LEU A 192 9.46 -9.53 -11.93
CA LEU A 192 9.19 -8.16 -12.34
C LEU A 192 10.34 -7.22 -11.92
N ALA A 193 10.79 -7.31 -10.67
CA ALA A 193 11.90 -6.50 -10.16
C ALA A 193 13.22 -6.75 -10.93
N GLY A 194 13.40 -7.94 -11.50
CA GLY A 194 14.53 -8.25 -12.38
C GLY A 194 14.43 -7.64 -13.79
N LYS A 195 13.26 -7.14 -14.19
CA LYS A 195 12.99 -6.59 -15.53
C LYS A 195 12.84 -5.07 -15.55
N THR A 196 12.51 -4.45 -14.44
CA THR A 196 12.25 -3.01 -14.35
C THR A 196 12.92 -2.37 -13.14
N ASN A 197 13.17 -1.07 -13.21
CA ASN A 197 13.56 -0.23 -12.07
C ASN A 197 12.41 0.66 -11.58
N LYS A 198 11.19 0.38 -12.02
CA LYS A 198 9.99 1.08 -11.62
C LYS A 198 9.53 0.63 -10.23
N SER A 199 8.74 1.47 -9.59
CA SER A 199 8.17 1.18 -8.28
C SER A 199 7.26 -0.05 -8.31
N ILE A 200 7.36 -0.90 -7.28
CA ILE A 200 6.48 -2.07 -7.13
C ILE A 200 5.81 -1.98 -5.76
N SER A 201 4.49 -2.13 -5.73
CA SER A 201 3.72 -2.08 -4.49
C SER A 201 2.62 -3.13 -4.44
N VAL A 202 2.08 -3.34 -3.25
CA VAL A 202 0.95 -4.27 -3.04
C VAL A 202 -0.10 -3.65 -2.13
N PHE A 203 -1.37 -3.86 -2.48
CA PHE A 203 -2.48 -3.79 -1.53
C PHE A 203 -2.45 -5.08 -0.72
N ASP A 204 -2.33 -4.98 0.61
CA ASP A 204 -2.05 -6.09 1.52
C ASP A 204 -3.31 -6.94 1.77
N TRP A 205 -3.79 -7.57 0.72
CA TRP A 205 -4.97 -8.43 0.69
C TRP A 205 -4.68 -9.74 -0.04
N GLY A 206 -5.61 -10.69 0.03
CA GLY A 206 -5.53 -11.95 -0.67
C GLY A 206 -4.32 -12.79 -0.22
N ASN A 207 -3.47 -13.16 -1.17
CA ASN A 207 -2.32 -14.03 -0.93
C ASN A 207 -1.02 -13.28 -0.56
N THR A 208 -1.06 -11.99 -0.22
CA THR A 208 0.13 -11.23 0.22
C THR A 208 0.82 -11.86 1.43
N GLY A 209 0.08 -12.56 2.29
CA GLY A 209 0.64 -13.34 3.40
C GLY A 209 1.59 -14.47 2.99
N THR A 210 1.66 -14.83 1.69
CA THR A 210 2.60 -15.82 1.14
C THR A 210 3.88 -15.21 0.59
N LEU A 211 4.00 -13.87 0.58
CA LEU A 211 5.18 -13.19 0.06
C LEU A 211 6.41 -13.52 0.92
N SER A 212 7.46 -13.97 0.24
CA SER A 212 8.76 -14.21 0.88
C SER A 212 9.42 -12.89 1.26
N SER A 213 10.34 -12.92 2.23
CA SER A 213 11.15 -11.75 2.60
C SER A 213 11.93 -11.17 1.41
N THR A 214 12.38 -12.04 0.49
CA THR A 214 13.03 -11.61 -0.76
C THR A 214 12.06 -10.83 -1.64
N ALA A 215 10.83 -11.31 -1.87
CA ALA A 215 9.84 -10.57 -2.63
C ALA A 215 9.50 -9.23 -1.97
N ILE A 216 9.27 -9.22 -0.64
CA ILE A 216 9.01 -8.00 0.13
C ILE A 216 10.17 -6.98 0.01
N SER A 217 11.43 -7.43 -0.05
CA SER A 217 12.56 -6.53 -0.22
C SER A 217 12.62 -5.82 -1.58
N HIS A 218 11.88 -6.31 -2.58
CA HIS A 218 11.71 -5.67 -3.89
C HIS A 218 10.50 -4.72 -3.95
N LEU A 219 9.67 -4.67 -2.91
CA LEU A 219 8.54 -3.74 -2.86
C LEU A 219 8.99 -2.39 -2.32
N ASP A 220 8.55 -1.30 -2.93
CA ASP A 220 8.71 0.05 -2.38
C ASP A 220 7.79 0.30 -1.21
N TRP A 221 6.56 -0.25 -1.27
CA TRP A 221 5.62 -0.25 -0.14
C TRP A 221 4.56 -1.36 -0.26
N GLY A 222 4.00 -1.71 0.91
CA GLY A 222 2.69 -2.34 1.03
C GLY A 222 1.70 -1.37 1.65
N CYS A 223 0.41 -1.48 1.38
CA CYS A 223 -0.60 -0.69 2.06
C CYS A 223 -1.65 -1.57 2.73
N GLN A 224 -2.26 -1.05 3.81
CA GLN A 224 -3.30 -1.72 4.59
C GLN A 224 -4.41 -2.29 3.70
N GLY A 225 -4.65 -3.61 3.80
CA GLY A 225 -5.62 -4.34 2.99
C GLY A 225 -7.08 -4.24 3.44
N SER A 226 -7.38 -3.44 4.46
CA SER A 226 -8.77 -3.25 4.93
C SER A 226 -9.25 -1.86 4.63
N LEU A 227 -10.32 -1.73 3.86
CA LEU A 227 -10.98 -0.44 3.62
C LEU A 227 -11.40 0.22 4.95
N ASN A 228 -11.03 1.49 5.14
CA ASN A 228 -11.18 2.24 6.39
C ASN A 228 -10.47 1.59 7.59
N GLY A 229 -9.38 0.84 7.32
CA GLY A 229 -8.54 0.19 8.31
C GLY A 229 -7.31 1.02 8.68
N TYR A 230 -6.80 0.78 9.90
CA TYR A 230 -5.49 1.24 10.36
C TYR A 230 -4.76 0.09 11.04
N GLY A 231 -3.55 -0.22 10.61
CA GLY A 231 -2.71 -1.25 11.20
C GLY A 231 -1.46 -1.51 10.37
N PHE A 232 -0.44 -2.10 10.99
CA PHE A 232 0.79 -2.50 10.33
C PHE A 232 0.81 -4.02 10.11
N ASN A 233 1.29 -4.46 8.96
CA ASN A 233 1.70 -5.84 8.74
C ASN A 233 3.16 -6.01 9.19
N SER A 234 3.40 -6.96 10.10
CA SER A 234 4.74 -7.20 10.69
C SER A 234 5.77 -7.74 9.69
N SER A 235 5.35 -8.21 8.53
CA SER A 235 6.25 -8.65 7.46
C SER A 235 6.97 -7.49 6.77
N PHE A 236 6.44 -6.26 6.89
CA PHE A 236 7.01 -5.06 6.31
C PHE A 236 7.72 -4.22 7.38
N ALA A 237 8.82 -3.57 6.99
CA ALA A 237 9.36 -2.48 7.80
C ALA A 237 8.34 -1.33 7.86
N LYS A 238 8.24 -0.62 9.01
CA LYS A 238 7.28 0.49 9.14
C LYS A 238 7.45 1.57 8.07
N GLY A 239 8.70 1.91 7.74
CA GLY A 239 9.02 2.87 6.67
C GLY A 239 8.76 2.35 5.24
N GLN A 240 8.27 1.13 5.09
CA GLN A 240 7.88 0.48 3.84
C GLN A 240 6.36 0.23 3.79
N TYR A 241 5.57 0.69 4.78
CA TYR A 241 4.17 0.35 4.88
C TYR A 241 3.28 1.58 5.06
N LEU A 242 2.12 1.59 4.40
CA LEU A 242 1.06 2.57 4.52
C LEU A 242 -0.05 1.98 5.42
N PRO A 243 -0.05 2.25 6.73
CA PRO A 243 -0.93 1.57 7.68
C PRO A 243 -2.38 2.08 7.66
N LEU A 244 -2.67 3.18 6.99
CA LEU A 244 -4.00 3.75 6.86
C LEU A 244 -4.49 3.65 5.43
N PHE A 245 -5.66 3.06 5.23
CA PHE A 245 -6.38 3.00 3.96
C PHE A 245 -7.78 3.58 4.12
N VAL A 246 -8.05 4.70 3.46
CA VAL A 246 -9.32 5.45 3.59
C VAL A 246 -10.16 5.26 2.34
N ASN A 247 -11.30 4.60 2.45
CA ASN A 247 -12.31 4.65 1.40
C ASN A 247 -13.08 5.97 1.51
N LEU A 248 -12.95 6.84 0.52
CA LEU A 248 -13.56 8.18 0.51
C LEU A 248 -15.08 8.16 0.43
N THR A 249 -15.69 7.05 0.03
CA THR A 249 -17.15 6.83 0.10
C THR A 249 -17.58 6.13 1.40
N GLY A 250 -16.62 5.73 2.23
CA GLY A 250 -16.84 5.00 3.47
C GLY A 250 -17.12 5.88 4.69
N PRO A 251 -17.31 5.27 5.87
CA PRO A 251 -17.76 5.93 7.08
C PRO A 251 -16.64 6.59 7.90
N MET A 252 -15.35 6.48 7.52
CA MET A 252 -14.26 7.02 8.33
C MET A 252 -14.39 8.54 8.46
N SER A 253 -14.42 9.03 9.70
CA SER A 253 -14.52 10.46 9.98
C SER A 253 -13.19 11.18 9.80
N ASP A 254 -13.24 12.48 9.52
CA ASP A 254 -12.05 13.32 9.39
C ASP A 254 -11.18 13.28 10.67
N ASN A 255 -11.80 13.20 11.85
CA ASN A 255 -11.05 13.06 13.11
C ASN A 255 -10.28 11.73 13.20
N GLN A 256 -10.85 10.62 12.73
CA GLN A 256 -10.16 9.33 12.67
C GLN A 256 -9.01 9.40 11.65
N ILE A 257 -9.23 10.00 10.47
CA ILE A 257 -8.18 10.18 9.45
C ILE A 257 -7.01 10.97 10.04
N LYS A 258 -7.26 12.10 10.70
CA LYS A 258 -6.23 12.90 11.38
C LYS A 258 -5.49 12.10 12.45
N THR A 259 -6.22 11.39 13.31
CA THR A 259 -5.64 10.58 14.39
C THR A 259 -4.74 9.49 13.85
N TYR A 260 -5.20 8.71 12.87
CA TYR A 260 -4.44 7.62 12.29
C TYR A 260 -3.27 8.11 11.43
N THR A 261 -3.42 9.22 10.70
CA THR A 261 -2.30 9.83 9.97
C THR A 261 -1.22 10.32 10.94
N THR A 262 -1.62 10.91 12.08
CA THR A 262 -0.68 11.31 13.14
C THR A 262 0.04 10.09 13.72
N ALA A 263 -0.67 9.00 13.98
CA ALA A 263 -0.08 7.76 14.47
C ALA A 263 0.89 7.14 13.43
N ALA A 264 0.52 7.14 12.14
CA ALA A 264 1.38 6.69 11.04
C ALA A 264 2.66 7.53 10.96
N LYS A 265 2.55 8.87 10.99
CA LYS A 265 3.68 9.81 11.05
C LYS A 265 4.61 9.50 12.22
N ASN A 266 4.07 9.39 13.43
CA ASN A 266 4.86 9.14 14.64
C ASN A 266 5.54 7.76 14.63
N ALA A 267 4.98 6.80 13.93
CA ALA A 267 5.56 5.48 13.72
C ALA A 267 6.62 5.44 12.59
N ASN A 268 6.91 6.57 11.93
CA ASN A 268 7.74 6.66 10.73
C ASN A 268 7.26 5.73 9.60
N ALA A 269 5.94 5.63 9.44
CA ALA A 269 5.34 4.90 8.33
C ALA A 269 5.68 5.56 6.98
N ARG A 270 5.58 4.79 5.88
CA ARG A 270 5.83 5.30 4.53
C ARG A 270 4.81 6.35 4.10
N GLY A 271 3.54 6.21 4.52
CA GLY A 271 2.48 7.10 4.09
C GLY A 271 1.09 6.64 4.50
N VAL A 272 0.09 7.13 3.76
CA VAL A 272 -1.32 6.74 3.85
C VAL A 272 -1.89 6.59 2.44
N ALA A 273 -2.95 5.78 2.31
CA ALA A 273 -3.63 5.55 1.04
C ALA A 273 -5.12 5.94 1.11
N PHE A 274 -5.65 6.33 -0.03
CA PHE A 274 -7.05 6.71 -0.24
C PHE A 274 -7.60 5.93 -1.44
N PHE A 275 -8.86 5.57 -1.38
CA PHE A 275 -9.59 4.89 -2.44
C PHE A 275 -10.86 5.65 -2.81
N ASN A 276 -11.32 5.52 -4.06
CA ASN A 276 -12.50 6.21 -4.59
C ASN A 276 -12.34 7.74 -4.61
N LEU A 277 -11.29 8.22 -5.29
CA LEU A 277 -11.15 9.67 -5.52
C LEU A 277 -12.44 10.22 -6.16
N PRO A 278 -13.08 11.24 -5.56
CA PRO A 278 -14.25 11.83 -6.17
C PRO A 278 -13.88 12.76 -7.35
N MET A 279 -14.79 12.92 -8.29
CA MET A 279 -14.62 13.83 -9.44
C MET A 279 -14.58 15.31 -9.02
N SER A 280 -15.10 15.67 -7.86
CA SER A 280 -15.21 17.05 -7.36
C SER A 280 -14.48 17.23 -6.03
N SER A 281 -14.51 18.46 -5.49
CA SER A 281 -13.94 18.79 -4.17
C SER A 281 -14.63 18.12 -2.95
N TYR A 282 -15.63 17.27 -3.18
CA TYR A 282 -16.22 16.43 -2.16
C TYR A 282 -15.10 15.65 -1.43
N ARG A 283 -15.13 15.57 -0.11
CA ARG A 283 -14.08 14.97 0.73
C ARG A 283 -12.76 15.76 0.85
N LEU A 284 -12.72 17.01 0.42
CA LEU A 284 -11.58 17.90 0.69
C LEU A 284 -11.24 17.96 2.19
N SER A 285 -12.25 17.88 3.06
CA SER A 285 -12.06 17.84 4.52
C SER A 285 -11.24 16.63 4.98
N SER A 286 -11.39 15.47 4.33
CA SER A 286 -10.63 14.26 4.64
C SER A 286 -9.14 14.41 4.28
N PHE A 287 -8.83 15.08 3.17
CA PHE A 287 -7.44 15.40 2.79
C PHE A 287 -6.83 16.43 3.73
N ASN A 288 -7.62 17.45 4.11
CA ASN A 288 -7.22 18.39 5.15
C ASN A 288 -6.93 17.71 6.49
N ALA A 289 -7.76 16.75 6.89
CA ALA A 289 -7.56 15.99 8.12
C ALA A 289 -6.21 15.23 8.12
N ALA A 290 -5.84 14.62 6.98
CA ALA A 290 -4.54 13.99 6.82
C ALA A 290 -3.38 15.00 6.84
N ALA A 291 -3.51 16.12 6.12
CA ALA A 291 -2.48 17.17 6.05
C ALA A 291 -2.24 17.84 7.43
N GLN A 292 -3.30 18.03 8.22
CA GLN A 292 -3.21 18.60 9.56
C GLN A 292 -2.32 17.80 10.53
N ALA A 293 -2.08 16.52 10.29
CA ALA A 293 -1.09 15.75 11.05
C ALA A 293 0.33 16.34 10.92
N PHE A 294 0.58 17.14 9.88
CA PHE A 294 1.85 17.80 9.60
C PHE A 294 1.78 19.33 9.74
N GLY A 295 0.65 19.87 10.19
CA GLY A 295 0.43 21.32 10.30
C GLY A 295 0.09 21.98 8.96
N GLU A 296 -0.25 21.21 7.94
CA GLU A 296 -0.56 21.67 6.59
C GLU A 296 -2.06 21.70 6.33
N THR A 297 -2.44 22.37 5.24
CA THR A 297 -3.80 22.43 4.72
C THR A 297 -3.83 22.06 3.24
N VAL A 298 -4.99 21.59 2.79
CA VAL A 298 -5.24 21.26 1.39
C VAL A 298 -6.33 22.17 0.84
N SER A 299 -6.10 22.71 -0.34
CA SER A 299 -7.09 23.42 -1.14
C SER A 299 -7.39 22.66 -2.42
N HIS A 300 -8.52 22.95 -3.05
CA HIS A 300 -8.85 22.45 -4.38
C HIS A 300 -8.85 23.62 -5.37
N THR A 301 -8.27 23.45 -6.55
CA THR A 301 -8.14 24.52 -7.55
C THR A 301 -9.47 25.01 -8.12
N GLY A 302 -10.55 24.25 -7.93
CA GLY A 302 -11.86 24.47 -8.55
C GLY A 302 -11.99 23.83 -9.93
N LYS A 303 -10.90 23.34 -10.53
CA LYS A 303 -10.93 22.68 -11.82
C LYS A 303 -11.34 21.21 -11.66
N THR A 304 -12.22 20.74 -12.55
CA THR A 304 -12.69 19.37 -12.60
C THR A 304 -12.54 18.84 -14.03
N TYR A 305 -12.03 17.62 -14.13
CA TYR A 305 -11.92 16.90 -15.39
C TYR A 305 -13.01 15.82 -15.45
N SER A 306 -13.91 15.94 -16.41
CA SER A 306 -14.86 14.88 -16.72
C SER A 306 -14.14 13.65 -17.28
N LYS A 307 -14.73 12.48 -17.12
CA LYS A 307 -14.30 11.31 -17.86
C LYS A 307 -14.61 11.52 -19.36
N ASP A 308 -13.58 11.52 -20.19
CA ASP A 308 -13.64 11.78 -21.63
C ASP A 308 -12.86 10.73 -22.44
N TYR A 309 -12.79 9.51 -21.91
CA TYR A 309 -12.13 8.34 -22.48
C TYR A 309 -12.95 7.05 -22.20
N GLY A 310 -12.67 6.02 -22.99
CA GLY A 310 -13.39 4.75 -22.91
C GLY A 310 -14.88 4.90 -23.25
N ASN A 311 -15.58 3.82 -23.36
CA ASN A 311 -17.05 3.77 -23.54
C ASN A 311 -17.65 2.71 -22.65
#